data_2d33791f26741d7796aafd5f3155d0fe
#
_entry.id   2d33791f26741d7796aafd5f3155d0fe
#
_cell.length_a   1.000
_cell.length_b   1.000
_cell.length_c   1.000
_cell.angle_alpha   90.00
_cell.angle_beta   90.00
_cell.angle_gamma   90.00
#
_symmetry.space_group_name_H-M   'P 1'
#
loop_
_entity.id
_entity.type
_entity.pdbx_description
1 polymer ?
#
loop_
_entity_poly.entity_id
_entity_poly.type
_entity_poly.pdbx_seq_one_letter_code
_entity_poly.pdbx_strand_id
1 'polypeptide(L)'
;MKKLFLTLIAAGMTFSSSMALAADKLTLQLQWVTQAQFAGYYVALDKGYYDEEGLDVSIKPGGPDIAPPQVLAGGGADMMLNWMPSALAARERGVPIVNIAQPFKSSGLQLTCRKETGIKSPADFRGKTIGVWFFGNEYPFLSWMSQLGIPTNGGSDGVTVL
;
A
#
# COMPACT_ATOMS: atom_id res chain seq x y z
N MET A 1 -58.97 -60.15 16.93
CA MET A 1 -57.74 -59.67 17.57
C MET A 1 -56.88 -58.91 16.50
N LYS A 2 -57.04 -57.61 16.41
CA LYS A 2 -56.38 -56.79 15.42
C LYS A 2 -55.05 -56.22 16.05
N LYS A 3 -53.94 -56.62 15.46
CA LYS A 3 -52.61 -56.09 15.86
C LYS A 3 -52.36 -54.73 15.17
N LEU A 4 -52.30 -53.72 15.95
CA LEU A 4 -52.00 -52.37 15.50
C LEU A 4 -50.47 -52.24 15.39
N PHE A 5 -49.94 -52.09 14.17
CA PHE A 5 -48.50 -51.76 13.94
C PHE A 5 -48.34 -50.24 14.00
N LEU A 6 -47.69 -49.77 15.03
CA LEU A 6 -47.27 -48.38 15.16
C LEU A 6 -45.92 -48.21 14.49
N THR A 7 -45.88 -47.60 13.30
CA THR A 7 -44.62 -47.28 12.60
C THR A 7 -44.16 -45.90 13.08
N LEU A 8 -43.09 -45.91 13.88
CA LEU A 8 -42.43 -44.69 14.34
C LEU A 8 -41.52 -44.18 13.20
N ILE A 9 -41.93 -43.10 12.51
CA ILE A 9 -41.08 -42.41 11.55
C ILE A 9 -40.20 -41.42 12.36
N ALA A 10 -38.94 -41.80 12.63
CA ALA A 10 -37.94 -40.93 13.15
C ALA A 10 -37.46 -40.01 12.01
N ALA A 11 -38.01 -38.79 11.94
CA ALA A 11 -37.50 -37.74 11.06
C ALA A 11 -36.18 -37.24 11.63
N GLY A 12 -35.08 -37.75 11.06
CA GLY A 12 -33.74 -37.24 11.35
C GLY A 12 -33.60 -35.82 10.78
N MET A 13 -33.77 -34.78 11.60
CA MET A 13 -33.36 -33.44 11.28
C MET A 13 -31.82 -33.39 11.36
N THR A 14 -31.16 -33.54 10.22
CA THR A 14 -29.76 -33.19 10.09
C THR A 14 -29.64 -31.66 10.20
N PHE A 15 -29.37 -31.16 11.39
CA PHE A 15 -28.91 -29.81 11.59
C PHE A 15 -27.52 -29.71 10.93
N SER A 16 -27.48 -29.23 9.68
CA SER A 16 -26.25 -28.72 9.08
C SER A 16 -25.88 -27.46 9.85
N SER A 17 -25.10 -27.64 10.89
CA SER A 17 -24.46 -26.51 11.55
C SER A 17 -23.48 -25.90 10.53
N SER A 18 -23.90 -24.86 9.83
CA SER A 18 -22.98 -23.97 9.14
C SER A 18 -22.09 -23.38 10.22
N MET A 19 -20.89 -23.93 10.36
CA MET A 19 -19.85 -23.26 11.14
C MET A 19 -19.59 -21.94 10.40
N ALA A 20 -20.18 -20.86 10.89
CA ALA A 20 -19.75 -19.54 10.50
C ALA A 20 -18.29 -19.43 10.94
N LEU A 21 -17.35 -19.54 9.99
CA LEU A 21 -15.96 -19.21 10.23
C LEU A 21 -15.95 -17.73 10.64
N ALA A 22 -15.33 -17.44 11.78
CA ALA A 22 -15.13 -16.07 12.17
C ALA A 22 -14.26 -15.40 11.08
N ALA A 23 -14.64 -14.18 10.68
CA ALA A 23 -13.89 -13.45 9.69
C ALA A 23 -12.45 -13.20 10.19
N ASP A 24 -11.48 -13.38 9.31
CA ASP A 24 -10.08 -13.13 9.62
C ASP A 24 -9.85 -11.63 9.76
N LYS A 25 -9.31 -11.21 10.90
CA LYS A 25 -9.01 -9.80 11.15
C LYS A 25 -7.77 -9.38 10.38
N LEU A 26 -7.88 -8.24 9.68
CA LEU A 26 -6.80 -7.69 8.88
C LEU A 26 -6.72 -6.18 9.05
N THR A 27 -5.55 -5.68 9.38
CA THR A 27 -5.27 -4.24 9.46
C THR A 27 -4.48 -3.80 8.25
N LEU A 28 -5.04 -2.87 7.46
CA LEU A 28 -4.41 -2.26 6.30
C LEU A 28 -3.89 -0.86 6.65
N GLN A 29 -2.57 -0.66 6.59
CA GLN A 29 -1.93 0.65 6.74
C GLN A 29 -1.83 1.35 5.38
N LEU A 30 -2.49 2.50 5.23
CA LEU A 30 -2.36 3.34 4.04
C LEU A 30 -1.02 4.08 4.03
N GLN A 31 -0.57 4.41 2.82
CA GLN A 31 0.68 5.17 2.61
C GLN A 31 0.57 6.63 3.07
N TRP A 32 -0.61 7.23 3.02
CA TRP A 32 -0.83 8.64 3.27
C TRP A 32 -2.18 8.90 3.95
N VAL A 33 -2.47 10.16 4.28
CA VAL A 33 -3.79 10.58 4.77
C VAL A 33 -4.89 10.18 3.80
N THR A 34 -6.11 10.02 4.30
CA THR A 34 -7.25 9.63 3.47
C THR A 34 -7.48 10.62 2.33
N GLN A 35 -7.32 10.13 1.11
CA GLN A 35 -7.45 10.89 -0.14
C GLN A 35 -8.07 10.01 -1.24
N ALA A 36 -8.43 10.62 -2.35
CA ALA A 36 -9.15 9.95 -3.45
C ALA A 36 -8.43 8.71 -4.02
N GLN A 37 -7.09 8.67 -4.01
CA GLN A 37 -6.32 7.49 -4.46
C GLN A 37 -6.59 6.24 -3.62
N PHE A 38 -7.11 6.39 -2.41
CA PHE A 38 -7.46 5.28 -1.51
C PHE A 38 -8.95 4.94 -1.52
N ALA A 39 -9.75 5.63 -2.34
CA ALA A 39 -11.21 5.45 -2.35
C ALA A 39 -11.63 3.98 -2.55
N GLY A 40 -10.92 3.22 -3.39
CA GLY A 40 -11.23 1.82 -3.65
C GLY A 40 -11.23 0.95 -2.40
N TYR A 41 -10.32 1.18 -1.47
CA TYR A 41 -10.23 0.43 -0.21
C TYR A 41 -11.41 0.74 0.74
N TYR A 42 -11.78 2.01 0.83
CA TYR A 42 -12.94 2.43 1.63
C TYR A 42 -14.26 2.00 1.00
N VAL A 43 -14.38 2.02 -0.33
CA VAL A 43 -15.56 1.52 -1.03
C VAL A 43 -15.70 0.01 -0.83
N ALA A 44 -14.61 -0.75 -0.86
CA ALA A 44 -14.64 -2.18 -0.58
C ALA A 44 -15.13 -2.47 0.83
N LEU A 45 -14.73 -1.65 1.81
CA LEU A 45 -15.20 -1.75 3.19
C LEU A 45 -16.69 -1.38 3.30
N ASP A 46 -17.10 -0.24 2.72
CA ASP A 46 -18.49 0.25 2.77
C ASP A 46 -19.48 -0.69 2.08
N LYS A 47 -19.05 -1.36 1.00
CA LYS A 47 -19.88 -2.31 0.25
C LYS A 47 -19.86 -3.74 0.78
N GLY A 48 -19.08 -4.02 1.82
CA GLY A 48 -18.97 -5.35 2.40
C GLY A 48 -18.15 -6.34 1.55
N TYR A 49 -17.37 -5.89 0.58
CA TYR A 49 -16.58 -6.80 -0.28
C TYR A 49 -15.51 -7.56 0.50
N TYR A 50 -15.00 -6.99 1.58
CA TYR A 50 -14.09 -7.71 2.47
C TYR A 50 -14.82 -8.79 3.27
N ASP A 51 -16.05 -8.50 3.73
CA ASP A 51 -16.88 -9.48 4.45
C ASP A 51 -17.27 -10.66 3.56
N GLU A 52 -17.53 -10.42 2.26
CA GLU A 52 -17.80 -11.44 1.26
C GLU A 52 -16.62 -12.41 1.10
N GLU A 53 -15.39 -11.93 1.32
CA GLU A 53 -14.15 -12.72 1.29
C GLU A 53 -13.76 -13.27 2.67
N GLY A 54 -14.61 -13.11 3.68
CA GLY A 54 -14.37 -13.58 5.05
C GLY A 54 -13.33 -12.77 5.81
N LEU A 55 -13.16 -11.49 5.48
CA LEU A 55 -12.19 -10.59 6.10
C LEU A 55 -12.87 -9.48 6.91
N ASP A 56 -12.44 -9.28 8.15
CA ASP A 56 -12.78 -8.13 8.99
C ASP A 56 -11.64 -7.10 8.88
N VAL A 57 -11.79 -6.13 7.95
CA VAL A 57 -10.72 -5.20 7.59
C VAL A 57 -10.82 -3.89 8.34
N SER A 58 -9.72 -3.53 9.02
CA SER A 58 -9.53 -2.20 9.62
C SER A 58 -8.54 -1.39 8.77
N ILE A 59 -8.93 -0.18 8.34
CA ILE A 59 -8.08 0.70 7.54
C ILE A 59 -7.49 1.78 8.45
N LYS A 60 -6.15 1.84 8.51
CA LYS A 60 -5.40 2.89 9.20
C LYS A 60 -4.89 3.92 8.19
N PRO A 61 -5.25 5.20 8.32
CA PRO A 61 -4.67 6.24 7.48
C PRO A 61 -3.17 6.39 7.77
N GLY A 62 -2.42 6.79 6.76
CA GLY A 62 -1.05 7.22 6.90
C GLY A 62 -0.92 8.71 7.19
N GLY A 63 0.26 9.25 7.03
CA GLY A 63 0.57 10.66 7.24
C GLY A 63 2.06 10.97 7.12
N PRO A 64 2.45 12.26 7.28
CA PRO A 64 3.84 12.67 7.12
C PRO A 64 4.80 12.02 8.13
N ASP A 65 4.29 11.66 9.32
CA ASP A 65 5.08 11.07 10.39
C ASP A 65 4.94 9.55 10.48
N ILE A 66 4.26 8.93 9.51
CA ILE A 66 3.99 7.49 9.50
C ILE A 66 4.80 6.83 8.39
N ALA A 67 5.67 5.90 8.77
CA ALA A 67 6.42 5.06 7.84
C ALA A 67 5.77 3.66 7.78
N PRO A 68 4.95 3.33 6.77
CA PRO A 68 4.22 2.08 6.71
C PRO A 68 5.09 0.82 6.88
N PRO A 69 6.32 0.74 6.33
CA PRO A 69 7.19 -0.41 6.57
C PRO A 69 7.56 -0.61 8.03
N GLN A 70 7.69 0.47 8.81
CA GLN A 70 7.98 0.38 10.25
C GLN A 70 6.74 -0.06 11.02
N VAL A 71 5.56 0.43 10.65
CA VAL A 71 4.29 0.01 11.25
C VAL A 71 4.08 -1.49 11.06
N LEU A 72 4.30 -1.99 9.84
CA LEU A 72 4.20 -3.41 9.52
C LEU A 72 5.24 -4.24 10.28
N ALA A 73 6.50 -3.83 10.26
CA ALA A 73 7.58 -4.53 10.96
C ALA A 73 7.38 -4.59 12.48
N GLY A 74 6.73 -3.57 13.04
CA GLY A 74 6.36 -3.50 14.47
C GLY A 74 5.08 -4.25 14.83
N GLY A 75 4.43 -4.94 13.87
CA GLY A 75 3.17 -5.65 14.09
C GLY A 75 1.95 -4.74 14.26
N GLY A 76 2.06 -3.48 13.87
CA GLY A 76 0.96 -2.52 13.94
C GLY A 76 -0.04 -2.62 12.78
N ALA A 77 0.29 -3.39 11.76
CA ALA A 77 -0.56 -3.71 10.61
C ALA A 77 -0.14 -5.05 10.00
N ASP A 78 -1.07 -5.69 9.29
CA ASP A 78 -0.85 -6.96 8.58
C ASP A 78 -0.48 -6.71 7.12
N MET A 79 -1.01 -5.64 6.55
CA MET A 79 -0.76 -5.19 5.18
C MET A 79 -0.46 -3.71 5.16
N MET A 80 0.27 -3.28 4.13
CA MET A 80 0.54 -1.86 3.91
C MET A 80 0.46 -1.50 2.43
N LEU A 81 0.07 -0.28 2.15
CA LEU A 81 0.35 0.36 0.87
C LEU A 81 1.68 1.10 0.98
N ASN A 82 2.55 0.89 0.00
CA ASN A 82 3.82 1.58 -0.04
C ASN A 82 4.30 1.79 -1.48
N TRP A 83 5.20 2.74 -1.67
CA TRP A 83 5.93 2.90 -2.92
C TRP A 83 6.90 1.74 -3.09
N MET A 84 6.93 1.14 -4.29
CA MET A 84 7.81 0.01 -4.57
C MET A 84 9.29 0.26 -4.22
N PRO A 85 9.91 1.40 -4.56
CA PRO A 85 11.29 1.66 -4.18
C PRO A 85 11.51 1.69 -2.66
N SER A 86 10.57 2.25 -1.90
CA SER A 86 10.62 2.27 -0.44
C SER A 86 10.47 0.85 0.16
N ALA A 87 9.59 0.04 -0.42
CA ALA A 87 9.41 -1.35 -0.01
C ALA A 87 10.69 -2.18 -0.28
N LEU A 88 11.32 -1.99 -1.44
CA LEU A 88 12.60 -2.64 -1.77
C LEU A 88 13.70 -2.25 -0.78
N ALA A 89 13.85 -0.95 -0.50
CA ALA A 89 14.81 -0.46 0.48
C ALA A 89 14.55 -0.99 1.90
N ALA A 90 13.28 -1.21 2.27
CA ALA A 90 12.93 -1.84 3.55
C ALA A 90 13.34 -3.33 3.57
N ARG A 91 13.10 -4.06 2.47
CA ARG A 91 13.55 -5.46 2.34
C ARG A 91 15.07 -5.59 2.42
N GLU A 92 15.82 -4.73 1.74
CA GLU A 92 17.29 -4.70 1.82
C GLU A 92 17.80 -4.51 3.26
N ARG A 93 17.04 -3.79 4.07
CA ARG A 93 17.32 -3.63 5.51
C ARG A 93 16.80 -4.78 6.38
N GLY A 94 16.28 -5.85 5.77
CA GLY A 94 15.86 -7.07 6.45
C GLY A 94 14.40 -7.08 6.91
N VAL A 95 13.56 -6.12 6.50
CA VAL A 95 12.12 -6.18 6.79
C VAL A 95 11.49 -7.31 5.96
N PRO A 96 10.84 -8.33 6.59
CA PRO A 96 10.33 -9.51 5.90
C PRO A 96 8.97 -9.23 5.24
N ILE A 97 8.95 -8.43 4.18
CA ILE A 97 7.75 -8.08 3.42
C ILE A 97 7.75 -8.73 2.04
N VAL A 98 6.55 -9.01 1.53
CA VAL A 98 6.33 -9.51 0.18
C VAL A 98 5.32 -8.61 -0.55
N ASN A 99 5.49 -8.45 -1.85
CA ASN A 99 4.51 -7.77 -2.69
C ASN A 99 3.42 -8.76 -3.08
N ILE A 100 2.17 -8.49 -2.70
CA ILE A 100 1.01 -9.33 -3.00
C ILE A 100 0.09 -8.73 -4.07
N ALA A 101 0.18 -7.41 -4.30
CA ALA A 101 -0.62 -6.73 -5.32
C ALA A 101 0.05 -5.42 -5.76
N GLN A 102 -0.15 -5.07 -7.01
CA GLN A 102 0.32 -3.81 -7.59
C GLN A 102 -0.82 -3.10 -8.31
N PRO A 103 -1.62 -2.27 -7.57
CA PRO A 103 -2.79 -1.59 -8.15
C PRO A 103 -2.43 -0.56 -9.23
N PHE A 104 -1.22 0.02 -9.16
CA PHE A 104 -0.73 0.99 -10.14
C PHE A 104 0.39 0.40 -10.99
N LYS A 105 0.23 0.46 -12.31
CA LYS A 105 1.18 -0.09 -13.28
C LYS A 105 2.49 0.68 -13.35
N SER A 106 2.45 1.99 -13.12
CA SER A 106 3.60 2.90 -13.20
C SER A 106 3.47 4.03 -12.19
N SER A 107 4.61 4.68 -11.88
CA SER A 107 4.63 5.87 -11.03
C SER A 107 3.97 7.05 -11.74
N GLY A 108 3.17 7.82 -10.99
CA GLY A 108 2.64 9.11 -11.41
C GLY A 108 3.56 10.29 -11.03
N LEU A 109 4.80 10.02 -10.62
CA LEU A 109 5.73 11.08 -10.23
C LEU A 109 5.98 12.04 -11.37
N GLN A 110 5.80 13.33 -11.10
CA GLN A 110 6.06 14.43 -12.03
C GLN A 110 6.96 15.46 -11.37
N LEU A 111 7.92 15.97 -12.13
CA LEU A 111 8.73 17.11 -11.72
C LEU A 111 8.17 18.36 -12.40
N THR A 112 7.80 19.35 -11.59
CA THR A 112 7.24 20.61 -12.06
C THR A 112 8.20 21.75 -11.69
N CYS A 113 8.47 22.64 -12.64
CA CYS A 113 9.27 23.84 -12.40
C CYS A 113 8.56 25.10 -12.90
N ARG A 114 8.93 26.22 -12.34
CA ARG A 114 8.48 27.52 -12.84
C ARG A 114 9.20 27.83 -14.16
N LYS A 115 8.50 28.46 -15.11
CA LYS A 115 9.06 28.81 -16.43
C LYS A 115 10.30 29.72 -16.33
N GLU A 116 10.32 30.59 -15.33
CA GLU A 116 11.40 31.54 -15.09
C GLU A 116 12.73 30.87 -14.70
N THR A 117 12.69 29.62 -14.27
CA THR A 117 13.90 28.85 -13.93
C THR A 117 14.74 28.53 -15.17
N GLY A 118 14.13 28.60 -16.36
CA GLY A 118 14.76 28.28 -17.63
C GLY A 118 15.03 26.80 -17.85
N ILE A 119 14.57 25.92 -16.96
CA ILE A 119 14.74 24.47 -17.07
C ILE A 119 13.87 23.94 -18.21
N LYS A 120 14.51 23.33 -19.19
CA LYS A 120 13.86 22.73 -20.38
C LYS A 120 14.20 21.24 -20.51
N SER A 121 15.28 20.81 -19.91
CA SER A 121 15.79 19.44 -19.98
C SER A 121 16.49 19.07 -18.66
N PRO A 122 16.75 17.78 -18.40
CA PRO A 122 17.51 17.36 -17.23
C PRO A 122 18.93 17.93 -17.15
N ALA A 123 19.55 18.26 -18.29
CA ALA A 123 20.88 18.88 -18.30
C ALA A 123 20.89 20.25 -17.58
N ASP A 124 19.74 20.94 -17.57
CA ASP A 124 19.59 22.24 -16.94
C ASP A 124 19.47 22.15 -15.40
N PHE A 125 19.43 20.94 -14.83
CA PHE A 125 19.37 20.73 -13.38
C PHE A 125 20.69 21.06 -12.68
N ARG A 126 21.83 21.03 -13.40
CA ARG A 126 23.14 21.31 -12.82
C ARG A 126 23.17 22.69 -12.19
N GLY A 127 23.70 22.76 -10.98
CA GLY A 127 23.73 23.97 -10.16
C GLY A 127 22.38 24.41 -9.60
N LYS A 128 21.32 23.61 -9.76
CA LYS A 128 19.97 23.93 -9.25
C LYS A 128 19.69 23.18 -7.95
N THR A 129 18.71 23.71 -7.22
CA THR A 129 18.10 23.04 -6.06
C THR A 129 16.74 22.48 -6.47
N ILE A 130 16.52 21.18 -6.24
CA ILE A 130 15.29 20.48 -6.57
C ILE A 130 14.71 19.88 -5.30
N GLY A 131 13.47 20.27 -5.01
CA GLY A 131 12.69 19.67 -3.94
C GLY A 131 12.14 18.32 -4.37
N VAL A 132 12.30 17.32 -3.52
CA VAL A 132 11.67 16.02 -3.67
C VAL A 132 10.91 15.68 -2.39
N TRP A 133 9.87 14.87 -2.54
CA TRP A 133 9.19 14.36 -1.37
C TRP A 133 9.90 13.08 -0.91
N PHE A 134 10.50 13.09 0.27
CA PHE A 134 11.15 11.91 0.84
C PHE A 134 10.13 10.82 1.22
N PHE A 135 10.59 9.75 1.84
CA PHE A 135 9.82 8.52 2.16
C PHE A 135 9.46 7.67 0.94
N GLY A 136 10.36 7.61 -0.04
CA GLY A 136 10.29 6.71 -1.19
C GLY A 136 10.13 7.40 -2.55
N ASN A 137 9.73 8.68 -2.59
CA ASN A 137 9.66 9.44 -3.84
C ASN A 137 11.01 9.98 -4.30
N GLU A 138 12.00 10.09 -3.41
CA GLU A 138 13.36 10.44 -3.74
C GLU A 138 14.06 9.41 -4.63
N TYR A 139 13.80 8.13 -4.44
CA TYR A 139 14.49 7.06 -5.14
C TYR A 139 14.39 7.15 -6.68
N PRO A 140 13.22 7.35 -7.30
CA PRO A 140 13.13 7.51 -8.75
C PRO A 140 13.93 8.71 -9.25
N PHE A 141 13.90 9.82 -8.51
CA PHE A 141 14.66 11.02 -8.87
C PHE A 141 16.17 10.76 -8.77
N LEU A 142 16.65 10.21 -7.67
CA LEU A 142 18.06 9.90 -7.46
C LEU A 142 18.58 8.91 -8.50
N SER A 143 17.78 7.85 -8.80
CA SER A 143 18.11 6.90 -9.85
C SER A 143 18.22 7.56 -11.22
N TRP A 144 17.30 8.46 -11.53
CA TRP A 144 17.31 9.20 -12.80
C TRP A 144 18.54 10.10 -12.91
N MET A 145 18.90 10.84 -11.84
CA MET A 145 20.11 11.66 -11.83
C MET A 145 21.37 10.81 -11.98
N SER A 146 21.43 9.66 -11.33
CA SER A 146 22.53 8.71 -11.48
C SER A 146 22.70 8.22 -12.93
N GLN A 147 21.59 7.86 -13.61
CA GLN A 147 21.62 7.45 -15.01
C GLN A 147 22.08 8.55 -15.96
N LEU A 148 21.82 9.81 -15.62
CA LEU A 148 22.27 10.98 -16.38
C LEU A 148 23.68 11.45 -16.03
N GLY A 149 24.35 10.82 -15.05
CA GLY A 149 25.64 11.25 -14.56
C GLY A 149 25.60 12.63 -13.90
N ILE A 150 24.47 12.97 -13.24
CA ILE A 150 24.29 14.22 -12.52
C ILE A 150 24.44 13.94 -11.02
N PRO A 151 25.50 14.43 -10.35
CA PRO A 151 25.66 14.27 -8.92
C PRO A 151 24.50 14.93 -8.13
N THR A 152 24.08 14.30 -7.02
CA THR A 152 22.98 14.80 -6.18
C THR A 152 23.43 15.39 -4.85
N ASN A 153 24.71 15.70 -4.73
CA ASN A 153 25.34 16.29 -3.56
C ASN A 153 25.60 17.81 -3.68
N GLY A 154 24.99 18.44 -4.69
CA GLY A 154 25.13 19.87 -4.96
C GLY A 154 26.37 20.19 -5.83
N GLY A 155 26.74 21.50 -5.83
CA GLY A 155 27.81 22.02 -6.65
C GLY A 155 27.37 22.44 -8.05
N SER A 156 28.31 23.03 -8.83
CA SER A 156 28.02 23.56 -10.18
C SER A 156 27.65 22.44 -11.18
N ASP A 157 28.21 21.27 -11.01
CA ASP A 157 28.00 20.09 -11.88
C ASP A 157 26.89 19.16 -11.40
N GLY A 158 26.42 19.36 -10.19
CA GLY A 158 25.40 18.54 -9.57
C GLY A 158 24.09 19.26 -9.32
N VAL A 159 23.18 18.60 -8.67
CA VAL A 159 21.91 19.14 -8.18
C VAL A 159 21.86 19.02 -6.67
N THR A 160 21.38 20.07 -6.00
CA THR A 160 21.05 19.98 -4.57
C THR A 160 19.65 19.43 -4.42
N VAL A 161 19.51 18.37 -3.63
CA VAL A 161 18.20 17.73 -3.35
C VAL A 161 17.75 18.14 -1.94
N LEU A 162 16.51 18.64 -1.84
CA LEU A 162 15.85 19.05 -0.59
C LEU A 162 14.54 18.33 -0.41
#